data_df800de079821c37629ebbc6ba42013f
#
_entry.id   df800de079821c37629ebbc6ba42013f
#
_cell.length_a   1.000
_cell.length_b   1.000
_cell.length_c   1.000
_cell.angle_alpha   90.00
_cell.angle_beta   90.00
_cell.angle_gamma   90.00
#
_symmetry.space_group_name_H-M   'P 1'
#
loop_
_entity.id
_entity.type
_entity.pdbx_description
1 polymer ?
#
loop_
_entity_poly.entity_id
_entity_poly.type
_entity_poly.pdbx_seq_one_letter_code
_entity_poly.pdbx_strand_id
1 'polypeptide(L)'
;MSENLHSSTLQNTFAAIARWVDRYRTILDPMRQFGSCTADEVRAMAHDLSLTPADLMTLTRTGPDSARLLVELLKALGVDPKKLANRDPVMMRDLQRLCVSCGYKRQCEHDLREGSSAANYAEYCPNAYTLGLLFESYSDENGEKPIRH
;
A
#
# COMPACT_ATOMS: atom_id res chain seq x y z
N MET A 1 -4.68 -19.82 -51.28
CA MET A 1 -4.53 -18.41 -50.91
C MET A 1 -5.22 -18.11 -49.55
N SER A 2 -5.02 -18.90 -48.50
CA SER A 2 -5.77 -18.73 -47.23
C SER A 2 -4.91 -18.91 -45.96
N GLU A 3 -3.58 -18.92 -46.04
CA GLU A 3 -2.71 -19.18 -44.88
C GLU A 3 -2.01 -17.94 -44.27
N ASN A 4 -2.12 -16.77 -44.90
CA ASN A 4 -1.39 -15.59 -44.44
C ASN A 4 -2.16 -14.65 -43.48
N LEU A 5 -3.44 -14.86 -43.22
CA LEU A 5 -4.23 -14.00 -42.33
C LEU A 5 -4.13 -14.37 -40.85
N HIS A 6 -3.78 -15.61 -40.50
CA HIS A 6 -3.69 -16.06 -39.09
C HIS A 6 -2.36 -15.69 -38.42
N SER A 7 -1.29 -15.55 -39.20
CA SER A 7 0.04 -15.22 -38.64
C SER A 7 0.17 -13.77 -38.20
N SER A 8 -0.47 -12.84 -38.92
CA SER A 8 -0.36 -11.40 -38.60
C SER A 8 -1.15 -10.98 -37.33
N THR A 9 -2.27 -11.67 -37.08
CA THR A 9 -3.13 -11.38 -35.92
C THR A 9 -2.47 -11.86 -34.61
N LEU A 10 -1.82 -13.01 -34.63
CA LEU A 10 -1.08 -13.55 -33.49
C LEU A 10 0.16 -12.71 -33.18
N GLN A 11 0.91 -12.26 -34.18
CA GLN A 11 2.05 -11.38 -33.99
C GLN A 11 1.67 -10.02 -33.40
N ASN A 12 0.52 -9.46 -33.78
CA ASN A 12 0.01 -8.20 -33.23
C ASN A 12 -0.46 -8.36 -31.78
N THR A 13 -1.06 -9.48 -31.40
CA THR A 13 -1.47 -9.76 -30.02
C THR A 13 -0.27 -9.98 -29.12
N PHE A 14 0.75 -10.71 -29.55
CA PHE A 14 1.99 -10.88 -28.77
C PHE A 14 2.75 -9.56 -28.59
N ALA A 15 2.81 -8.70 -29.60
CA ALA A 15 3.41 -7.38 -29.52
C ALA A 15 2.64 -6.43 -28.58
N ALA A 16 1.31 -6.55 -28.53
CA ALA A 16 0.47 -5.78 -27.62
C ALA A 16 0.65 -6.24 -26.16
N ILE A 17 0.71 -7.55 -25.92
CA ILE A 17 0.97 -8.15 -24.62
C ILE A 17 2.39 -7.79 -24.14
N ALA A 18 3.40 -7.87 -24.99
CA ALA A 18 4.77 -7.51 -24.66
C ALA A 18 4.89 -6.02 -24.26
N ARG A 19 4.23 -5.11 -25.00
CA ARG A 19 4.17 -3.68 -24.67
C ARG A 19 3.41 -3.42 -23.37
N TRP A 20 2.35 -4.17 -23.09
CA TRP A 20 1.59 -4.09 -21.85
C TRP A 20 2.44 -4.56 -20.66
N VAL A 21 3.12 -5.71 -20.80
CA VAL A 21 4.04 -6.25 -19.78
C VAL A 21 5.22 -5.29 -19.52
N ASP A 22 5.77 -4.68 -20.57
CA ASP A 22 6.89 -3.75 -20.44
C ASP A 22 6.45 -2.44 -19.75
N ARG A 23 5.26 -1.93 -20.08
CA ARG A 23 4.64 -0.80 -19.40
C ARG A 23 4.34 -1.13 -17.91
N TYR A 24 3.88 -2.35 -17.64
CA TYR A 24 3.59 -2.81 -16.28
C TYR A 24 4.89 -3.00 -15.47
N ARG A 25 5.95 -3.50 -16.10
CA ARG A 25 7.29 -3.58 -15.48
C ARG A 25 7.85 -2.22 -15.15
N THR A 26 7.66 -1.23 -16.01
CA THR A 26 8.14 0.16 -15.78
C THR A 26 7.39 0.81 -14.61
N ILE A 27 6.11 0.46 -14.42
CA ILE A 27 5.30 0.95 -13.29
C ILE A 27 5.62 0.18 -11.99
N LEU A 28 5.97 -1.11 -12.08
CA LEU A 28 6.22 -2.00 -10.94
C LEU A 28 7.68 -2.08 -10.51
N ASP A 29 8.61 -1.43 -11.22
CA ASP A 29 10.04 -1.45 -10.87
C ASP A 29 10.53 -0.07 -10.39
N PRO A 30 10.04 0.43 -9.23
CA PRO A 30 10.57 1.65 -8.62
C PRO A 30 12.05 1.49 -8.24
N MET A 31 12.53 0.23 -8.05
CA MET A 31 13.91 -0.07 -7.73
C MET A 31 14.89 0.28 -8.87
N ARG A 32 14.47 0.21 -10.13
CA ARG A 32 15.32 0.59 -11.27
C ARG A 32 15.53 2.10 -11.36
N GLN A 33 14.53 2.89 -11.01
CA GLN A 33 14.65 4.35 -10.99
C GLN A 33 15.55 4.82 -9.83
N PHE A 34 15.48 4.17 -8.67
CA PHE A 34 16.34 4.50 -7.52
C PHE A 34 17.77 3.96 -7.66
N GLY A 35 18.01 2.90 -8.42
CA GLY A 35 19.35 2.33 -8.66
C GLY A 35 20.27 3.26 -9.45
N SER A 36 19.74 4.30 -10.11
CA SER A 36 20.52 5.34 -10.81
C SER A 36 20.68 6.62 -10.00
N CYS A 37 20.02 6.77 -8.85
CA CYS A 37 20.11 7.95 -8.01
C CYS A 37 21.41 7.96 -7.21
N THR A 38 22.05 9.13 -7.16
CA THR A 38 23.21 9.38 -6.30
C THR A 38 22.77 9.43 -4.82
N ALA A 39 23.73 9.23 -3.91
CA ALA A 39 23.45 9.33 -2.47
C ALA A 39 22.92 10.73 -2.07
N ASP A 40 23.29 11.76 -2.78
CA ASP A 40 22.84 13.13 -2.51
C ASP A 40 21.39 13.35 -2.97
N GLU A 41 21.00 12.79 -4.12
CA GLU A 41 19.62 12.81 -4.60
C GLU A 41 18.69 12.03 -3.67
N VAL A 42 19.13 10.87 -3.18
CA VAL A 42 18.38 10.08 -2.20
C VAL A 42 18.20 10.86 -0.89
N ARG A 43 19.25 11.57 -0.42
CA ARG A 43 19.15 12.43 0.77
C ARG A 43 18.20 13.59 0.58
N ALA A 44 18.27 14.27 -0.57
CA ALA A 44 17.37 15.38 -0.90
C ALA A 44 15.90 14.94 -0.94
N MET A 45 15.60 13.83 -1.64
CA MET A 45 14.26 13.25 -1.67
C MET A 45 13.75 12.84 -0.29
N ALA A 46 14.60 12.21 0.54
CA ALA A 46 14.25 11.83 1.89
C ALA A 46 13.91 13.06 2.74
N HIS A 47 14.72 14.13 2.63
CA HIS A 47 14.47 15.39 3.33
C HIS A 47 13.14 16.03 2.92
N ASP A 48 12.83 16.11 1.61
CA ASP A 48 11.57 16.69 1.11
C ASP A 48 10.34 15.91 1.59
N LEU A 49 10.49 14.59 1.78
CA LEU A 49 9.43 13.71 2.29
C LEU A 49 9.41 13.64 3.83
N SER A 50 10.30 14.38 4.52
CA SER A 50 10.50 14.27 5.98
C SER A 50 10.79 12.83 6.44
N LEU A 51 11.58 12.12 5.64
CA LEU A 51 12.04 10.75 5.88
C LEU A 51 13.55 10.73 6.10
N THR A 52 14.04 9.67 6.75
CA THR A 52 15.48 9.37 6.67
C THR A 52 15.79 8.66 5.32
N PRO A 53 17.04 8.71 4.83
CA PRO A 53 17.43 7.92 3.65
C PRO A 53 17.18 6.41 3.82
N ALA A 54 17.31 5.90 5.05
CA ALA A 54 17.02 4.49 5.36
C ALA A 54 15.52 4.17 5.24
N ASP A 55 14.65 5.07 5.72
CA ASP A 55 13.19 4.93 5.58
C ASP A 55 12.79 4.96 4.10
N LEU A 56 13.35 5.88 3.32
CA LEU A 56 13.08 5.97 1.88
C LEU A 56 13.50 4.68 1.15
N MET A 57 14.67 4.13 1.47
CA MET A 57 15.14 2.85 0.91
C MET A 57 14.25 1.67 1.34
N THR A 58 13.74 1.68 2.56
CA THR A 58 12.81 0.66 3.05
C THR A 58 11.47 0.74 2.32
N LEU A 59 10.93 1.94 2.10
CA LEU A 59 9.71 2.17 1.33
C LEU A 59 9.83 1.63 -0.10
N THR A 60 10.97 1.83 -0.75
CA THR A 60 11.20 1.34 -2.11
C THR A 60 11.32 -0.19 -2.18
N ARG A 61 11.86 -0.83 -1.14
CA ARG A 61 12.03 -2.30 -1.07
C ARG A 61 10.73 -3.03 -0.73
N THR A 62 9.87 -2.44 0.10
CA THR A 62 8.63 -3.08 0.58
C THR A 62 7.46 -2.91 -0.39
N GLY A 63 7.61 -2.05 -1.40
CA GLY A 63 6.66 -1.89 -2.50
C GLY A 63 5.27 -1.38 -2.10
N PRO A 64 4.35 -1.33 -3.05
CA PRO A 64 2.99 -0.82 -2.85
C PRO A 64 2.10 -1.71 -1.96
N ASP A 65 2.51 -2.96 -1.68
CA ASP A 65 1.72 -3.93 -0.92
C ASP A 65 1.46 -3.49 0.53
N SER A 66 2.42 -2.83 1.17
CA SER A 66 2.23 -2.33 2.54
C SER A 66 1.20 -1.21 2.63
N ALA A 67 1.16 -0.34 1.62
CA ALA A 67 0.14 0.71 1.53
C ALA A 67 -1.26 0.10 1.29
N ARG A 68 -1.34 -0.96 0.49
CA ARG A 68 -2.57 -1.71 0.23
C ARG A 68 -3.13 -2.32 1.52
N LEU A 69 -2.30 -3.02 2.31
CA LEU A 69 -2.72 -3.65 3.57
C LEU A 69 -3.29 -2.62 4.56
N LEU A 70 -2.66 -1.44 4.68
CA LEU A 70 -3.20 -0.37 5.52
C LEU A 70 -4.57 0.10 5.05
N VAL A 71 -4.72 0.34 3.74
CA VAL A 71 -6.00 0.77 3.15
C VAL A 71 -7.11 -0.27 3.39
N GLU A 72 -6.80 -1.55 3.23
CA GLU A 72 -7.75 -2.64 3.47
C GLU A 72 -8.11 -2.76 4.97
N LEU A 73 -7.13 -2.60 5.86
CA LEU A 73 -7.37 -2.63 7.30
C LEU A 73 -8.23 -1.44 7.76
N LEU A 74 -7.94 -0.22 7.28
CA LEU A 74 -8.77 0.96 7.56
C LEU A 74 -10.23 0.73 7.13
N LYS A 75 -10.44 0.19 5.94
CA LYS A 75 -11.79 -0.15 5.45
C LYS A 75 -12.47 -1.21 6.31
N ALA A 76 -11.74 -2.25 6.72
CA ALA A 76 -12.27 -3.29 7.61
C ALA A 76 -12.70 -2.73 8.98
N LEU A 77 -12.06 -1.65 9.42
CA LEU A 77 -12.41 -0.90 10.64
C LEU A 77 -13.47 0.19 10.40
N GLY A 78 -14.06 0.28 9.20
CA GLY A 78 -15.07 1.30 8.89
C GLY A 78 -14.51 2.71 8.68
N VAL A 79 -13.20 2.87 8.59
CA VAL A 79 -12.53 4.16 8.36
C VAL A 79 -12.28 4.36 6.88
N ASP A 80 -12.79 5.46 6.30
CA ASP A 80 -12.52 5.83 4.91
C ASP A 80 -11.08 6.37 4.77
N PRO A 81 -10.18 5.65 4.05
CA PRO A 81 -8.78 6.07 3.91
C PRO A 81 -8.62 7.41 3.19
N LYS A 82 -9.51 7.75 2.26
CA LYS A 82 -9.47 9.02 1.52
C LYS A 82 -9.87 10.19 2.40
N LYS A 83 -10.94 10.02 3.20
CA LYS A 83 -11.37 11.03 4.17
C LYS A 83 -10.28 11.26 5.20
N LEU A 84 -9.66 10.19 5.73
CA LEU A 84 -8.54 10.29 6.67
C LEU A 84 -7.35 11.03 6.06
N ALA A 85 -6.93 10.68 4.84
CA ALA A 85 -5.81 11.31 4.17
C ALA A 85 -6.04 12.81 3.90
N ASN A 86 -7.28 13.21 3.63
CA ASN A 86 -7.65 14.62 3.43
C ASN A 86 -7.75 15.40 4.75
N ARG A 87 -8.28 14.78 5.81
CA ARG A 87 -8.51 15.40 7.12
C ARG A 87 -7.21 15.51 7.92
N ASP A 88 -6.40 14.45 7.91
CA ASP A 88 -5.15 14.36 8.64
C ASP A 88 -4.07 13.63 7.82
N PRO A 89 -3.41 14.32 6.88
CA PRO A 89 -2.37 13.74 6.06
C PRO A 89 -1.12 13.33 6.85
N VAL A 90 -0.87 13.96 8.01
CA VAL A 90 0.27 13.63 8.88
C VAL A 90 0.03 12.27 9.53
N MET A 91 -1.13 12.08 10.14
CA MET A 91 -1.51 10.80 10.73
C MET A 91 -1.50 9.67 9.69
N MET A 92 -2.07 9.90 8.52
CA MET A 92 -2.05 8.90 7.45
C MET A 92 -0.63 8.49 7.06
N ARG A 93 0.31 9.43 7.01
CA ARG A 93 1.73 9.18 6.73
C ARG A 93 2.40 8.37 7.84
N ASP A 94 2.11 8.66 9.10
CA ASP A 94 2.67 7.94 10.23
C ASP A 94 2.17 6.50 10.29
N LEU A 95 0.88 6.28 10.03
CA LEU A 95 0.29 4.93 9.87
C LEU A 95 1.00 4.15 8.76
N GLN A 96 1.25 4.79 7.61
CA GLN A 96 1.96 4.17 6.49
C GLN A 96 3.39 3.79 6.84
N ARG A 97 4.13 4.65 7.55
CA ARG A 97 5.51 4.36 8.00
C ARG A 97 5.58 3.11 8.86
N LEU A 98 4.74 3.02 9.88
CA LEU A 98 4.71 1.86 10.77
C LEU A 98 4.27 0.60 10.02
N CYS A 99 3.31 0.71 9.10
CA CYS A 99 2.86 -0.41 8.28
C CYS A 99 3.97 -0.93 7.35
N VAL A 100 4.77 -0.03 6.75
CA VAL A 100 5.89 -0.40 5.88
C VAL A 100 6.95 -1.19 6.63
N SER A 101 7.29 -0.81 7.85
CA SER A 101 8.29 -1.49 8.70
C SER A 101 7.73 -2.67 9.48
N CYS A 102 6.42 -2.94 9.41
CA CYS A 102 5.75 -3.98 10.16
C CYS A 102 6.25 -5.39 9.79
N GLY A 103 6.60 -6.19 10.80
CA GLY A 103 7.00 -7.59 10.64
C GLY A 103 5.83 -8.56 10.49
N TYR A 104 4.59 -8.13 10.77
CA TYR A 104 3.40 -8.98 10.82
C TYR A 104 2.51 -8.90 9.57
N LYS A 105 3.08 -8.51 8.43
CA LYS A 105 2.31 -8.33 7.17
C LYS A 105 1.56 -9.59 6.74
N ARG A 106 2.18 -10.77 6.88
CA ARG A 106 1.56 -12.06 6.52
C ARG A 106 0.34 -12.36 7.38
N GLN A 107 0.42 -12.08 8.68
CA GLN A 107 -0.70 -12.24 9.61
C GLN A 107 -1.82 -11.27 9.24
N CYS A 108 -1.50 -10.00 9.04
CA CYS A 108 -2.45 -8.97 8.62
C CYS A 108 -3.16 -9.35 7.31
N GLU A 109 -2.42 -9.81 6.31
CA GLU A 109 -2.97 -10.24 5.03
C GLU A 109 -3.88 -11.49 5.17
N HIS A 110 -3.51 -12.43 6.04
CA HIS A 110 -4.33 -13.60 6.35
C HIS A 110 -5.65 -13.18 6.99
N ASP A 111 -5.60 -12.36 8.04
CA ASP A 111 -6.78 -11.92 8.79
C ASP A 111 -7.71 -11.05 7.92
N LEU A 112 -7.17 -10.24 7.01
CA LEU A 112 -7.96 -9.48 6.04
C LEU A 112 -8.72 -10.40 5.08
N ARG A 113 -8.10 -11.49 4.61
CA ARG A 113 -8.76 -12.47 3.73
C ARG A 113 -9.87 -13.25 4.47
N GLU A 114 -9.63 -13.60 5.73
CA GLU A 114 -10.59 -14.33 6.56
C GLU A 114 -11.69 -13.41 7.15
N GLY A 115 -11.57 -12.08 6.98
CA GLY A 115 -12.51 -11.12 7.56
C GLY A 115 -12.39 -10.97 9.09
N SER A 116 -11.31 -11.47 9.70
CA SER A 116 -11.05 -11.43 11.13
C SER A 116 -10.15 -10.29 11.58
N SER A 117 -9.69 -9.46 10.66
CA SER A 117 -8.73 -8.39 10.93
C SER A 117 -9.22 -7.39 11.97
N ALA A 118 -10.50 -7.02 11.98
CA ALA A 118 -11.06 -6.08 12.94
C ALA A 118 -11.04 -6.62 14.38
N ALA A 119 -11.08 -7.93 14.57
CA ALA A 119 -10.98 -8.57 15.88
C ALA A 119 -9.53 -8.76 16.33
N ASN A 120 -8.62 -9.06 15.39
CA ASN A 120 -7.28 -9.55 15.71
C ASN A 120 -6.17 -8.49 15.60
N TYR A 121 -6.37 -7.39 14.85
CA TYR A 121 -5.30 -6.42 14.56
C TYR A 121 -4.64 -5.86 15.84
N ALA A 122 -5.38 -5.73 16.93
CA ALA A 122 -4.88 -5.18 18.18
C ALA A 122 -3.75 -6.02 18.82
N GLU A 123 -3.66 -7.30 18.49
CA GLU A 123 -2.67 -8.22 19.07
C GLU A 123 -1.27 -8.06 18.44
N TYR A 124 -1.18 -7.63 17.18
CA TYR A 124 0.07 -7.65 16.43
C TYR A 124 0.39 -6.36 15.66
N CYS A 125 -0.61 -5.52 15.41
CA CYS A 125 -0.42 -4.34 14.56
C CYS A 125 0.33 -3.22 15.30
N PRO A 126 1.44 -2.70 14.77
CA PRO A 126 2.13 -1.57 15.41
C PRO A 126 1.30 -0.28 15.44
N ASN A 127 0.28 -0.20 14.60
CA ASN A 127 -0.68 0.91 14.56
C ASN A 127 -1.90 0.69 15.48
N ALA A 128 -1.96 -0.39 16.25
CA ALA A 128 -3.16 -0.81 16.98
C ALA A 128 -3.76 0.32 17.84
N TYR A 129 -2.95 1.05 18.57
CA TYR A 129 -3.41 2.15 19.43
C TYR A 129 -4.08 3.27 18.61
N THR A 130 -3.40 3.76 17.57
CA THR A 130 -3.91 4.84 16.71
C THR A 130 -5.16 4.41 15.94
N LEU A 131 -5.18 3.18 15.44
CA LEU A 131 -6.34 2.61 14.75
C LEU A 131 -7.55 2.45 15.67
N GLY A 132 -7.33 2.10 16.94
CA GLY A 132 -8.38 2.02 17.96
C GLY A 132 -9.03 3.37 18.20
N LEU A 133 -8.24 4.43 18.36
CA LEU A 133 -8.76 5.80 18.53
C LEU A 133 -9.52 6.29 17.28
N LEU A 134 -9.03 5.97 16.09
CA LEU A 134 -9.73 6.28 14.84
C LEU A 134 -11.06 5.55 14.75
N PHE A 135 -11.07 4.27 15.07
CA PHE A 135 -12.28 3.45 15.06
C PHE A 135 -13.35 4.04 15.99
N GLU A 136 -12.98 4.41 17.23
CA GLU A 136 -13.89 5.04 18.18
C GLU A 136 -14.45 6.37 17.64
N SER A 137 -13.57 7.25 17.12
CA SER A 137 -14.00 8.56 16.61
C SER A 137 -14.93 8.46 15.39
N TYR A 138 -14.68 7.52 14.48
CA TYR A 138 -15.52 7.31 13.29
C TYR A 138 -16.84 6.60 13.64
N SER A 139 -16.86 5.74 14.66
CA SER A 139 -18.08 5.11 15.15
C SER A 139 -19.03 6.13 15.78
N ASP A 140 -18.48 7.09 16.52
CA ASP A 140 -19.29 8.18 17.11
C ASP A 140 -19.89 9.11 16.05
N GLU A 141 -19.14 9.43 14.99
CA GLU A 141 -19.62 10.26 13.87
C GLU A 141 -20.74 9.57 13.06
N ASN A 142 -20.70 8.22 12.95
CA ASN A 142 -21.68 7.45 12.18
C ASN A 142 -22.83 6.90 13.02
N GLY A 143 -22.86 7.14 14.33
CA GLY A 143 -23.92 6.68 15.24
C GLY A 143 -23.93 5.16 15.48
N GLU A 144 -22.90 4.45 15.10
CA GLU A 144 -22.73 3.02 15.27
C GLU A 144 -21.92 2.73 16.53
N LYS A 145 -22.60 2.27 17.59
CA LYS A 145 -21.94 1.93 18.86
C LYS A 145 -20.93 0.78 18.65
N PRO A 146 -19.67 0.93 19.10
CA PRO A 146 -18.69 -0.15 19.02
C PRO A 146 -19.16 -1.35 19.84
N ILE A 147 -19.18 -2.51 19.19
CA ILE A 147 -19.42 -3.80 19.87
C ILE A 147 -18.14 -4.12 20.63
N ARG A 148 -18.13 -3.84 21.93
CA ARG A 148 -17.08 -4.33 22.84
C ARG A 148 -17.33 -5.82 23.09
N HIS A 149 -16.45 -6.64 22.60
CA HIS A 149 -16.32 -8.04 23.05
C HIS A 149 -15.21 -8.16 24.08
#